data_0fdca849bcb6019e1907412568ea1e97
#
_entry.id   0fdca849bcb6019e1907412568ea1e97
#
_cell.length_a   1.000
_cell.length_b   1.000
_cell.length_c   1.000
_cell.angle_alpha   90.00
_cell.angle_beta   90.00
_cell.angle_gamma   90.00
#
_symmetry.space_group_name_H-M   'P 1'
#
loop_
_entity.id
_entity.type
_entity.pdbx_description
1 polymer ?
#
loop_
_entity_poly.entity_id
_entity_poly.type
_entity_poly.pdbx_seq_one_letter_code
_entity_poly.pdbx_strand_id
1 'polypeptide(L)'
;MKGKIGTSTRLFSLFGGIKGYNRKAMEIYRSILKASDNEIAMLRAKILDFADNYSVKEACILFGVSKPTIYRWKKARKEKGGSLSALIPGSRAPKNKRQKQFPKELETFIREYRRRHHGIGKETLKPICDAACSALGLKTVGESTIGRIINDLKEKGAFEEKRGKLSFYARSGQFHERKRKQKIKKLRRKGYTPEKPGDLVEIDAISLFQDGLKRYAITAIDLKSRFTFAYTYKTLSSLSAKDFMRKLETVAPFEIKRIQTDNGGEFHKHFLKYLDDEHKTHFFTYPRHPKSNAHIERFNRTLQDQHLNYYRHELADLDLFNKELANYLLWYNLEKPHKALHGLSPVNYTLLNFESVIRKDYTNPSPVFVEVPNEFVSLPFLTKKSHMLWTSPKIRR
;
A
#
# COMPACT_ATOMS: atom_id res chain seq x y z
N MET A 1 -12.41 19.95 21.49
CA MET A 1 -13.62 20.10 20.63
C MET A 1 -14.93 20.34 21.40
N LYS A 2 -14.91 20.76 22.64
CA LYS A 2 -16.13 20.99 23.49
C LYS A 2 -16.65 22.44 23.49
N GLY A 3 -16.04 23.37 22.76
CA GLY A 3 -16.41 24.79 22.83
C GLY A 3 -17.40 25.31 21.76
N LYS A 4 -17.80 24.49 20.77
CA LYS A 4 -18.62 24.96 19.63
C LYS A 4 -20.13 24.65 19.77
N ILE A 5 -20.54 23.81 20.69
CA ILE A 5 -21.95 23.44 20.88
C ILE A 5 -22.71 24.52 21.68
N GLY A 6 -22.01 25.22 22.59
CA GLY A 6 -22.62 26.22 23.43
C GLY A 6 -23.08 27.51 22.75
N THR A 7 -22.47 27.88 21.61
CA THR A 7 -22.86 29.09 20.86
C THR A 7 -24.11 28.90 20.02
N SER A 8 -24.33 27.71 19.49
CA SER A 8 -25.55 27.38 18.73
C SER A 8 -26.81 27.37 19.62
N THR A 9 -26.68 26.83 20.81
CA THR A 9 -27.81 26.73 21.77
C THR A 9 -28.19 28.10 22.37
N ARG A 10 -27.20 28.99 22.59
CA ARG A 10 -27.47 30.36 23.06
C ARG A 10 -28.13 31.22 21.97
N LEU A 11 -27.76 31.03 20.70
CA LEU A 11 -28.44 31.69 19.58
C LEU A 11 -29.91 31.24 19.47
N PHE A 12 -30.21 29.99 19.72
CA PHE A 12 -31.58 29.45 19.72
C PHE A 12 -32.45 30.03 20.84
N SER A 13 -31.86 30.27 22.01
CA SER A 13 -32.58 30.82 23.17
C SER A 13 -32.83 32.32 23.09
N LEU A 14 -31.95 33.08 22.41
CA LEU A 14 -32.08 34.53 22.22
C LEU A 14 -33.04 34.97 21.12
N PHE A 15 -33.25 34.10 20.13
CA PHE A 15 -34.11 34.38 18.96
C PHE A 15 -35.25 33.38 18.84
N GLY A 16 -35.74 32.85 20.01
CA GLY A 16 -36.86 31.92 20.06
C GLY A 16 -38.10 32.47 19.36
N GLY A 17 -38.37 31.95 18.16
CA GLY A 17 -39.55 32.24 17.41
C GLY A 17 -39.40 32.63 15.92
N ILE A 18 -38.21 33.06 15.48
CA ILE A 18 -38.00 33.40 14.09
C ILE A 18 -37.33 32.28 13.33
N LYS A 19 -38.08 31.20 12.98
CA LYS A 19 -37.62 30.03 12.26
C LYS A 19 -36.83 30.28 10.96
N GLY A 20 -37.11 31.40 10.29
CA GLY A 20 -36.41 31.81 9.05
C GLY A 20 -35.02 32.42 9.29
N TYR A 21 -34.82 33.08 10.40
CA TYR A 21 -33.57 33.79 10.74
C TYR A 21 -32.42 32.82 11.10
N ASN A 22 -32.74 31.85 11.90
CA ASN A 22 -31.77 30.80 12.28
C ASN A 22 -31.34 29.94 11.09
N ARG A 23 -32.23 29.69 10.15
CA ARG A 23 -31.95 28.94 8.92
C ARG A 23 -30.93 29.69 8.05
N LYS A 24 -31.11 30.97 7.86
CA LYS A 24 -30.21 31.83 7.06
C LYS A 24 -28.82 31.97 7.74
N ALA A 25 -28.77 32.14 9.06
CA ALA A 25 -27.53 32.19 9.82
C ALA A 25 -26.73 30.85 9.74
N MET A 26 -27.43 29.72 9.79
CA MET A 26 -26.81 28.40 9.65
C MET A 26 -26.37 28.10 8.21
N GLU A 27 -27.08 28.59 7.22
CA GLU A 27 -26.66 28.50 5.81
C GLU A 27 -25.38 29.30 5.55
N ILE A 28 -25.33 30.53 6.09
CA ILE A 28 -24.15 31.40 6.02
C ILE A 28 -22.98 30.74 6.74
N TYR A 29 -23.19 30.14 7.93
CA TYR A 29 -22.13 29.44 8.67
C TYR A 29 -21.62 28.19 7.96
N ARG A 30 -22.51 27.43 7.30
CA ARG A 30 -22.12 26.27 6.47
C ARG A 30 -21.38 26.68 5.20
N SER A 31 -21.72 27.82 4.59
CA SER A 31 -21.02 28.34 3.43
C SER A 31 -19.59 28.80 3.75
N ILE A 32 -19.36 29.35 4.95
CA ILE A 32 -18.02 29.74 5.45
C ILE A 32 -17.05 28.55 5.47
N LEU A 33 -17.55 27.36 5.82
CA LEU A 33 -16.71 26.16 5.98
C LEU A 33 -16.26 25.52 4.64
N LYS A 34 -16.89 25.92 3.52
CA LYS A 34 -16.61 25.36 2.18
C LYS A 34 -16.23 26.40 1.12
N ALA A 35 -16.18 27.67 1.50
CA ALA A 35 -16.03 28.77 0.57
C ALA A 35 -14.57 29.04 0.19
N SER A 36 -14.35 29.49 -1.03
CA SER A 36 -13.07 30.03 -1.49
C SER A 36 -12.69 31.31 -0.70
N ASP A 37 -11.39 31.67 -0.73
CA ASP A 37 -10.91 32.88 -0.02
C ASP A 37 -11.66 34.15 -0.41
N ASN A 38 -12.13 34.26 -1.65
CA ASN A 38 -12.94 35.39 -2.12
C ASN A 38 -14.36 35.38 -1.53
N GLU A 39 -14.98 34.20 -1.42
CA GLU A 39 -16.31 34.07 -0.80
C GLU A 39 -16.26 34.38 0.70
N ILE A 40 -15.16 33.98 1.36
CA ILE A 40 -14.91 34.32 2.76
C ILE A 40 -14.77 35.86 2.91
N ALA A 41 -14.06 36.50 2.03
CA ALA A 41 -13.91 37.95 2.04
C ALA A 41 -15.25 38.69 1.83
N MET A 42 -16.08 38.22 0.89
CA MET A 42 -17.44 38.76 0.68
C MET A 42 -18.33 38.57 1.89
N LEU A 43 -18.25 37.41 2.56
CA LEU A 43 -19.01 37.15 3.76
C LEU A 43 -18.56 38.04 4.92
N ARG A 44 -17.25 38.27 5.09
CA ARG A 44 -16.73 39.23 6.08
C ARG A 44 -17.20 40.65 5.80
N ALA A 45 -17.26 41.04 4.54
CA ALA A 45 -17.82 42.36 4.16
C ALA A 45 -19.29 42.47 4.57
N LYS A 46 -20.12 41.45 4.28
CA LYS A 46 -21.54 41.45 4.70
C LYS A 46 -21.70 41.54 6.21
N ILE A 47 -20.85 40.88 6.99
CA ILE A 47 -20.85 40.96 8.47
C ILE A 47 -20.49 42.37 8.93
N LEU A 48 -19.51 43.00 8.28
CA LEU A 48 -19.13 44.38 8.61
C LEU A 48 -20.24 45.35 8.25
N ASP A 49 -20.84 45.26 7.05
CA ASP A 49 -21.96 46.11 6.63
C ASP A 49 -23.16 45.92 7.55
N PHE A 50 -23.46 44.72 8.01
CA PHE A 50 -24.47 44.47 9.03
C PHE A 50 -24.10 45.15 10.38
N ALA A 51 -22.85 45.04 10.81
CA ALA A 51 -22.39 45.67 12.05
C ALA A 51 -22.35 47.19 11.98
N ASP A 52 -22.27 47.77 10.80
CA ASP A 52 -22.35 49.23 10.58
C ASP A 52 -23.81 49.73 10.52
N ASN A 53 -24.73 48.94 9.95
CA ASN A 53 -26.14 49.31 9.83
C ASN A 53 -26.97 49.09 11.12
N TYR A 54 -26.58 48.12 11.97
CA TYR A 54 -27.31 47.77 13.19
C TYR A 54 -26.44 47.99 14.44
N SER A 55 -25.69 46.97 14.82
CA SER A 55 -24.69 47.10 15.90
C SER A 55 -23.66 45.96 15.87
N VAL A 56 -22.47 46.23 16.40
CA VAL A 56 -21.43 45.21 16.55
C VAL A 56 -21.88 44.08 17.50
N LYS A 57 -22.71 44.40 18.51
CA LYS A 57 -23.25 43.43 19.45
C LYS A 57 -24.17 42.42 18.77
N GLU A 58 -25.08 42.90 17.95
CA GLU A 58 -26.00 42.06 17.16
C GLU A 58 -25.29 41.26 16.09
N ALA A 59 -24.29 41.85 15.43
CA ALA A 59 -23.45 41.10 14.48
C ALA A 59 -22.70 39.94 15.16
N CYS A 60 -22.18 40.16 16.38
CA CYS A 60 -21.55 39.08 17.17
C CYS A 60 -22.51 37.92 17.49
N ILE A 61 -23.73 38.26 17.86
CA ILE A 61 -24.76 37.29 18.23
C ILE A 61 -25.23 36.53 16.96
N LEU A 62 -25.49 37.25 15.89
CA LEU A 62 -26.02 36.65 14.65
C LEU A 62 -25.04 35.76 13.92
N PHE A 63 -23.81 36.23 13.78
CA PHE A 63 -22.80 35.53 12.97
C PHE A 63 -21.82 34.69 13.80
N GLY A 64 -21.93 34.73 15.14
CA GLY A 64 -21.04 33.95 16.04
C GLY A 64 -19.58 34.41 16.01
N VAL A 65 -19.35 35.69 15.59
CA VAL A 65 -18.01 36.29 15.48
C VAL A 65 -17.71 37.13 16.70
N SER A 66 -16.52 37.02 17.26
CA SER A 66 -16.13 37.78 18.44
C SER A 66 -15.97 39.31 18.10
N LYS A 67 -16.32 40.16 19.05
CA LYS A 67 -16.19 41.62 18.93
C LYS A 67 -14.79 42.07 18.50
N PRO A 68 -13.67 41.54 19.07
CA PRO A 68 -12.31 41.88 18.59
C PRO A 68 -12.06 41.53 17.12
N THR A 69 -12.68 40.46 16.62
CA THR A 69 -12.51 40.03 15.23
C THR A 69 -13.20 40.99 14.27
N ILE A 70 -14.40 41.46 14.61
CA ILE A 70 -15.12 42.48 13.80
C ILE A 70 -14.31 43.78 13.73
N TYR A 71 -13.81 44.28 14.87
CA TYR A 71 -12.97 45.48 14.88
C TYR A 71 -11.66 45.30 14.11
N ARG A 72 -11.03 44.12 14.15
CA ARG A 72 -9.84 43.82 13.37
C ARG A 72 -10.14 43.89 11.86
N TRP A 73 -11.27 43.36 11.43
CA TRP A 73 -11.69 43.46 10.02
C TRP A 73 -12.05 44.87 9.61
N LYS A 74 -12.74 45.65 10.48
CA LYS A 74 -13.00 47.07 10.22
C LYS A 74 -11.70 47.85 10.04
N LYS A 75 -10.72 47.63 10.92
CA LYS A 75 -9.41 48.26 10.84
C LYS A 75 -8.68 47.86 9.53
N ALA A 76 -8.61 46.58 9.20
CA ALA A 76 -8.00 46.13 7.96
C ALA A 76 -8.65 46.66 6.71
N ARG A 77 -10.01 46.75 6.68
CA ARG A 77 -10.79 47.37 5.57
C ARG A 77 -10.46 48.86 5.43
N LYS A 78 -10.39 49.59 6.55
CA LYS A 78 -10.07 51.03 6.56
C LYS A 78 -8.63 51.29 6.08
N GLU A 79 -7.66 50.52 6.54
CA GLU A 79 -6.24 50.64 6.16
C GLU A 79 -6.00 50.40 4.64
N LYS A 80 -6.83 49.59 4.00
CA LYS A 80 -6.73 49.29 2.56
C LYS A 80 -7.82 50.02 1.73
N GLY A 81 -8.28 51.16 2.16
CA GLY A 81 -9.20 52.00 1.40
C GLY A 81 -10.56 51.37 1.06
N GLY A 82 -11.06 50.46 1.91
CA GLY A 82 -12.35 49.79 1.71
C GLY A 82 -12.33 48.55 0.83
N SER A 83 -11.19 48.16 0.31
CA SER A 83 -11.05 47.05 -0.63
C SER A 83 -11.43 45.68 0.02
N LEU A 84 -12.14 44.82 -0.73
CA LEU A 84 -12.48 43.46 -0.36
C LEU A 84 -11.23 42.61 -0.15
N SER A 85 -10.12 42.90 -0.82
CA SER A 85 -8.86 42.20 -0.68
C SER A 85 -8.27 42.26 0.75
N ALA A 86 -8.67 43.32 1.53
CA ALA A 86 -8.30 43.42 2.94
C ALA A 86 -8.92 42.37 3.83
N LEU A 87 -10.03 41.78 3.38
CA LEU A 87 -10.80 40.80 4.14
C LEU A 87 -10.48 39.34 3.77
N ILE A 88 -9.61 39.12 2.76
CA ILE A 88 -9.10 37.78 2.43
C ILE A 88 -8.31 37.23 3.61
N PRO A 89 -8.56 35.95 4.02
CA PRO A 89 -7.79 35.35 5.09
C PRO A 89 -6.32 35.24 4.72
N GLY A 90 -5.44 35.80 5.54
CA GLY A 90 -4.01 35.62 5.35
C GLY A 90 -3.58 34.17 5.60
N SER A 91 -2.52 33.75 4.94
CA SER A 91 -1.91 32.43 5.18
C SER A 91 -1.51 32.29 6.67
N ARG A 92 -1.92 31.19 7.28
CA ARG A 92 -1.50 30.82 8.65
C ARG A 92 -0.16 30.06 8.65
N ALA A 93 0.45 29.86 7.47
CA ALA A 93 1.75 29.19 7.37
C ALA A 93 2.84 30.04 8.02
N PRO A 94 3.80 29.45 8.72
CA PRO A 94 4.95 30.16 9.27
C PRO A 94 5.68 30.93 8.16
N LYS A 95 6.04 32.21 8.41
CA LYS A 95 6.80 33.02 7.45
C LYS A 95 8.18 32.38 7.19
N ASN A 96 8.82 31.85 8.22
CA ASN A 96 10.07 31.10 8.11
C ASN A 96 9.77 29.62 8.15
N LYS A 97 9.76 28.97 7.01
CA LYS A 97 9.64 27.51 6.92
C LYS A 97 10.99 26.90 7.26
N ARG A 98 11.00 25.98 8.23
CA ARG A 98 12.19 25.15 8.51
C ARG A 98 12.61 24.44 7.23
N GLN A 99 13.83 24.66 6.76
CA GLN A 99 14.38 23.91 5.64
C GLN A 99 14.58 22.45 6.05
N LYS A 100 14.15 21.54 5.18
CA LYS A 100 14.36 20.11 5.37
C LYS A 100 15.83 19.82 5.10
N GLN A 101 16.58 19.44 6.13
CA GLN A 101 17.94 18.96 5.99
C GLN A 101 17.94 17.44 6.18
N PHE A 102 18.30 16.72 5.15
CA PHE A 102 18.48 15.28 5.19
C PHE A 102 19.93 14.93 4.87
N PRO A 103 20.52 13.88 5.48
CA PRO A 103 21.84 13.38 5.07
C PRO A 103 21.80 13.02 3.57
N LYS A 104 22.69 13.59 2.79
CA LYS A 104 22.73 13.38 1.32
C LYS A 104 23.00 11.92 0.97
N GLU A 105 23.82 11.26 1.77
CA GLU A 105 24.15 9.84 1.63
C GLU A 105 22.91 8.96 1.77
N LEU A 106 22.07 9.25 2.77
CA LEU A 106 20.81 8.53 2.98
C LEU A 106 19.78 8.83 1.88
N GLU A 107 19.70 10.08 1.40
CA GLU A 107 18.84 10.46 0.27
C GLU A 107 19.24 9.69 -0.99
N THR A 108 20.56 9.62 -1.28
CA THR A 108 21.09 8.86 -2.41
C THR A 108 20.80 7.38 -2.27
N PHE A 109 21.04 6.78 -1.09
CA PHE A 109 20.74 5.40 -0.82
C PHE A 109 19.26 5.07 -1.03
N ILE A 110 18.34 5.86 -0.49
CA ILE A 110 16.87 5.66 -0.67
C ILE A 110 16.50 5.77 -2.14
N ARG A 111 17.08 6.71 -2.88
CA ARG A 111 16.84 6.89 -4.31
C ARG A 111 17.25 5.65 -5.11
N GLU A 112 18.49 5.17 -4.93
CA GLU A 112 19.02 4.00 -5.63
C GLU A 112 18.25 2.72 -5.26
N TYR A 113 17.99 2.52 -3.97
CA TYR A 113 17.24 1.36 -3.52
C TYR A 113 15.82 1.32 -4.09
N ARG A 114 15.12 2.47 -4.14
CA ARG A 114 13.78 2.55 -4.73
C ARG A 114 13.73 2.51 -6.25
N ARG A 115 14.81 2.81 -6.93
CA ARG A 115 14.93 2.59 -8.39
C ARG A 115 14.98 1.10 -8.72
N ARG A 116 15.63 0.29 -7.88
CA ARG A 116 15.67 -1.17 -8.04
C ARG A 116 14.38 -1.84 -7.58
N HIS A 117 13.81 -1.35 -6.50
CA HIS A 117 12.63 -1.93 -5.84
C HIS A 117 11.49 -0.91 -5.80
N HIS A 118 10.73 -0.85 -6.87
CA HIS A 118 9.68 0.16 -7.06
C HIS A 118 8.57 0.08 -6.01
N GLY A 119 8.04 1.24 -5.61
CA GLY A 119 6.83 1.34 -4.79
C GLY A 119 6.97 0.97 -3.31
N ILE A 120 8.19 0.66 -2.83
CA ILE A 120 8.42 0.32 -1.42
C ILE A 120 8.06 1.49 -0.51
N GLY A 121 7.31 1.21 0.56
CA GLY A 121 6.89 2.18 1.55
C GLY A 121 7.96 2.47 2.62
N LYS A 122 7.72 3.53 3.40
CA LYS A 122 8.61 3.97 4.49
C LYS A 122 8.81 2.90 5.57
N GLU A 123 7.77 2.14 5.89
CA GLU A 123 7.81 1.10 6.93
C GLU A 123 8.76 -0.04 6.54
N THR A 124 8.68 -0.50 5.29
CA THR A 124 9.58 -1.54 4.76
C THR A 124 11.00 -1.04 4.61
N LEU A 125 11.19 0.25 4.24
CA LEU A 125 12.52 0.85 4.12
C LEU A 125 13.21 1.10 5.45
N LYS A 126 12.47 1.24 6.55
CA LYS A 126 13.04 1.62 7.86
C LYS A 126 14.19 0.71 8.29
N PRO A 127 14.03 -0.63 8.42
CA PRO A 127 15.12 -1.51 8.84
C PRO A 127 16.30 -1.51 7.85
N ILE A 128 16.02 -1.35 6.55
CA ILE A 128 17.06 -1.28 5.51
C ILE A 128 17.87 0.01 5.63
N CYS A 129 17.18 1.14 5.86
CA CYS A 129 17.84 2.43 6.11
C CYS A 129 18.64 2.43 7.40
N ASP A 130 18.18 1.72 8.45
CA ASP A 130 18.94 1.61 9.72
C ASP A 130 20.25 0.85 9.52
N ALA A 131 20.21 -0.25 8.78
CA ALA A 131 21.41 -0.98 8.42
C ALA A 131 22.39 -0.13 7.59
N ALA A 132 21.87 0.62 6.61
CA ALA A 132 22.69 1.54 5.80
C ALA A 132 23.27 2.68 6.63
N CYS A 133 22.48 3.30 7.53
CA CYS A 133 22.97 4.35 8.43
C CYS A 133 24.08 3.83 9.34
N SER A 134 23.92 2.62 9.91
CA SER A 134 24.95 2.00 10.74
C SER A 134 26.26 1.77 9.98
N ALA A 135 26.16 1.32 8.74
CA ALA A 135 27.34 1.10 7.89
C ALA A 135 28.04 2.41 7.46
N LEU A 136 27.26 3.49 7.30
CA LEU A 136 27.77 4.83 6.92
C LEU A 136 28.18 5.68 8.13
N GLY A 137 28.05 5.20 9.36
CA GLY A 137 28.28 5.98 10.57
C GLY A 137 27.29 7.12 10.78
N LEU A 138 26.11 7.06 10.15
CA LEU A 138 25.06 8.06 10.27
C LEU A 138 24.08 7.71 11.39
N LYS A 139 23.45 8.74 11.97
CA LYS A 139 22.33 8.51 12.91
C LYS A 139 21.14 7.92 12.18
N THR A 140 20.52 6.92 12.77
CA THR A 140 19.27 6.34 12.28
C THR A 140 18.16 7.37 12.27
N VAL A 141 17.26 7.29 11.30
CA VAL A 141 16.16 8.22 11.12
C VAL A 141 14.80 7.52 11.30
N GLY A 142 13.82 8.25 11.82
CA GLY A 142 12.47 7.72 11.99
C GLY A 142 11.73 7.49 10.65
N GLU A 143 10.75 6.61 10.63
CA GLU A 143 9.89 6.32 9.46
C GLU A 143 9.29 7.59 8.83
N SER A 144 8.90 8.57 9.66
CA SER A 144 8.36 9.84 9.19
C SER A 144 9.39 10.65 8.38
N THR A 145 10.66 10.57 8.76
CA THR A 145 11.76 11.23 8.03
C THR A 145 12.02 10.54 6.70
N ILE A 146 12.04 9.19 6.68
CA ILE A 146 12.13 8.41 5.44
C ILE A 146 10.97 8.76 4.50
N GLY A 147 9.74 8.85 5.03
CA GLY A 147 8.58 9.27 4.25
C GLY A 147 8.71 10.68 3.66
N ARG A 148 9.32 11.63 4.38
CA ARG A 148 9.60 12.98 3.87
C ARG A 148 10.66 12.98 2.77
N ILE A 149 11.72 12.20 2.91
CA ILE A 149 12.75 12.01 1.87
C ILE A 149 12.12 11.44 0.60
N ILE A 150 11.29 10.40 0.73
CA ILE A 150 10.59 9.80 -0.41
C ILE A 150 9.71 10.82 -1.14
N ASN A 151 8.97 11.65 -0.40
CA ASN A 151 8.11 12.67 -1.00
C ASN A 151 8.92 13.77 -1.69
N ASP A 152 10.01 14.21 -1.08
CA ASP A 152 10.92 15.19 -1.67
C ASP A 152 11.55 14.66 -2.97
N LEU A 153 11.98 13.39 -2.98
CA LEU A 153 12.48 12.72 -4.18
C LEU A 153 11.42 12.57 -5.28
N LYS A 154 10.15 12.32 -4.91
CA LYS A 154 9.04 12.31 -5.88
C LYS A 154 8.78 13.69 -6.48
N GLU A 155 8.77 14.73 -5.66
CA GLU A 155 8.63 16.13 -6.11
C GLU A 155 9.76 16.52 -7.07
N LYS A 156 10.98 16.01 -6.86
CA LYS A 156 12.14 16.20 -7.74
C LYS A 156 12.13 15.29 -9.00
N GLY A 157 11.09 14.46 -9.20
CA GLY A 157 11.01 13.55 -10.35
C GLY A 157 12.06 12.42 -10.35
N ALA A 158 12.63 12.07 -9.17
CA ALA A 158 13.70 11.09 -9.07
C ALA A 158 13.27 9.63 -9.29
N PHE A 159 11.97 9.37 -9.35
CA PHE A 159 11.40 8.03 -9.58
C PHE A 159 10.58 8.00 -10.87
N GLU A 160 10.64 6.88 -11.55
CA GLU A 160 9.77 6.64 -12.71
C GLU A 160 8.30 6.68 -12.28
N GLU A 161 7.46 7.31 -13.10
CA GLU A 161 6.02 7.30 -12.88
C GLU A 161 5.49 5.88 -13.09
N LYS A 162 4.57 5.46 -12.21
CA LYS A 162 3.83 4.20 -12.41
C LYS A 162 3.17 4.25 -13.77
N ARG A 163 3.60 3.43 -14.71
CA ARG A 163 2.92 3.26 -16.00
C ARG A 163 1.46 2.89 -15.70
N GLY A 164 0.53 3.72 -16.13
CA GLY A 164 -0.83 3.81 -15.64
C GLY A 164 -1.54 2.47 -15.45
N LYS A 165 -2.34 2.37 -14.39
CA LYS A 165 -3.28 1.25 -14.22
C LYS A 165 -4.19 1.23 -15.44
N LEU A 166 -4.07 0.21 -16.29
CA LEU A 166 -5.10 -0.07 -17.26
C LEU A 166 -6.37 -0.38 -16.47
N SER A 167 -7.29 0.58 -16.41
CA SER A 167 -8.61 0.35 -15.86
C SER A 167 -9.30 -0.69 -16.72
N PHE A 168 -9.69 -1.79 -16.10
CA PHE A 168 -10.58 -2.73 -16.70
C PHE A 168 -11.90 -2.06 -16.98
N TYR A 169 -12.18 -1.76 -18.22
CA TYR A 169 -13.55 -1.56 -18.64
C TYR A 169 -14.20 -2.94 -18.78
N ALA A 170 -15.18 -3.14 -17.92
CA ALA A 170 -16.07 -4.25 -18.06
C ALA A 170 -16.64 -4.26 -19.49
N ARG A 171 -16.44 -5.34 -20.13
CA ARG A 171 -16.89 -5.79 -21.38
C ARG A 171 -18.30 -5.49 -21.77
N SER A 172 -18.46 -5.39 -23.08
CA SER A 172 -19.67 -5.71 -23.88
C SER A 172 -20.81 -6.27 -23.05
N GLY A 173 -21.99 -5.60 -23.04
CA GLY A 173 -23.18 -5.93 -22.27
C GLY A 173 -23.87 -7.25 -22.63
N GLN A 174 -23.14 -8.34 -22.75
CA GLN A 174 -23.71 -9.67 -22.90
C GLN A 174 -24.00 -10.26 -21.53
N PHE A 175 -25.30 -10.43 -21.24
CA PHE A 175 -25.76 -11.21 -20.10
C PHE A 175 -25.49 -12.70 -20.35
N HIS A 176 -24.52 -13.26 -19.64
CA HIS A 176 -24.38 -14.70 -19.54
C HIS A 176 -25.30 -15.22 -18.45
N GLU A 177 -26.23 -16.13 -18.80
CA GLU A 177 -26.98 -16.88 -17.81
C GLU A 177 -26.02 -17.56 -16.82
N ARG A 178 -26.18 -17.26 -15.53
CA ARG A 178 -25.41 -17.92 -14.47
C ARG A 178 -25.79 -19.38 -14.40
N LYS A 179 -25.00 -20.27 -15.00
CA LYS A 179 -25.10 -21.71 -14.74
C LYS A 179 -25.09 -21.95 -13.23
N ARG A 180 -25.98 -22.82 -12.74
CA ARG A 180 -26.03 -23.21 -11.32
C ARG A 180 -24.63 -23.56 -10.86
N LYS A 181 -24.13 -22.84 -9.85
CA LYS A 181 -22.80 -23.09 -9.26
C LYS A 181 -22.75 -24.53 -8.78
N GLN A 182 -21.72 -25.26 -9.19
CA GLN A 182 -21.42 -26.57 -8.61
C GLN A 182 -21.27 -26.44 -7.09
N LYS A 183 -21.77 -27.43 -6.34
CA LYS A 183 -21.61 -27.46 -4.88
C LYS A 183 -20.13 -27.40 -4.54
N ILE A 184 -19.74 -26.43 -3.72
CA ILE A 184 -18.38 -26.31 -3.22
C ILE A 184 -18.11 -27.54 -2.35
N LYS A 185 -17.18 -28.40 -2.77
CA LYS A 185 -16.98 -29.71 -2.15
C LYS A 185 -16.31 -29.63 -0.76
N LYS A 186 -15.42 -28.67 -0.55
CA LYS A 186 -14.67 -28.55 0.71
C LYS A 186 -14.34 -27.09 1.01
N LEU A 187 -14.81 -26.59 2.14
CA LEU A 187 -14.54 -25.23 2.62
C LEU A 187 -13.62 -25.31 3.83
N ARG A 188 -12.70 -24.35 3.96
CA ARG A 188 -11.87 -24.20 5.15
C ARG A 188 -12.74 -23.82 6.35
N ARG A 189 -12.47 -24.40 7.53
CA ARG A 189 -13.12 -23.99 8.77
C ARG A 189 -12.87 -22.51 9.04
N LYS A 190 -13.91 -21.76 9.44
CA LYS A 190 -13.75 -20.37 9.84
C LYS A 190 -12.80 -20.26 11.05
N GLY A 191 -11.95 -19.22 11.04
CA GLY A 191 -10.99 -19.02 12.12
C GLY A 191 -9.75 -19.94 12.08
N TYR A 192 -9.59 -20.79 11.05
CA TYR A 192 -8.40 -21.60 10.91
C TYR A 192 -7.15 -20.72 10.73
N THR A 193 -6.19 -20.89 11.61
CA THR A 193 -4.87 -20.23 11.57
C THR A 193 -3.80 -21.28 11.34
N PRO A 194 -2.94 -21.16 10.31
CA PRO A 194 -1.85 -22.09 10.08
C PRO A 194 -0.81 -22.00 11.20
N GLU A 195 -0.35 -23.13 11.68
CA GLU A 195 0.64 -23.22 12.75
C GLU A 195 2.06 -23.15 12.19
N LYS A 196 2.32 -23.82 11.08
CA LYS A 196 3.64 -23.96 10.44
C LYS A 196 3.61 -23.51 8.99
N PRO A 197 4.77 -23.11 8.42
CA PRO A 197 4.90 -22.91 6.97
C PRO A 197 4.47 -24.16 6.19
N GLY A 198 3.78 -23.97 5.07
CA GLY A 198 3.22 -25.05 4.25
C GLY A 198 1.88 -25.60 4.73
N ASP A 199 1.42 -25.25 5.93
CA ASP A 199 0.11 -25.69 6.42
C ASP A 199 -1.05 -25.18 5.58
N LEU A 200 -0.94 -23.98 5.01
CA LEU A 200 -1.93 -23.41 4.13
C LEU A 200 -1.33 -22.38 3.18
N VAL A 201 -1.44 -22.65 1.89
CA VAL A 201 -1.03 -21.76 0.80
C VAL A 201 -2.27 -21.29 0.05
N GLU A 202 -2.45 -19.97 -0.07
CA GLU A 202 -3.47 -19.37 -0.93
C GLU A 202 -2.90 -19.22 -2.34
N ILE A 203 -3.69 -19.59 -3.36
CA ILE A 203 -3.36 -19.46 -4.78
C ILE A 203 -4.45 -18.68 -5.49
N ASP A 204 -4.06 -17.77 -6.38
CA ASP A 204 -4.96 -16.92 -7.17
C ASP A 204 -4.36 -16.60 -8.54
N ALA A 205 -5.12 -16.00 -9.43
CA ALA A 205 -4.67 -15.63 -10.77
C ALA A 205 -4.94 -14.16 -11.08
N ILE A 206 -3.95 -13.49 -11.65
CA ILE A 206 -4.02 -12.10 -12.12
C ILE A 206 -4.03 -12.09 -13.65
N SER A 207 -4.98 -11.38 -14.25
CA SER A 207 -4.95 -11.11 -15.70
C SER A 207 -4.11 -9.87 -15.98
N LEU A 208 -3.17 -10.00 -16.90
CA LEU A 208 -2.29 -8.93 -17.38
C LEU A 208 -2.65 -8.58 -18.83
N PHE A 209 -2.68 -7.28 -19.10
CA PHE A 209 -2.98 -6.78 -20.45
C PHE A 209 -1.98 -5.69 -20.82
N GLN A 210 -1.45 -5.80 -22.03
CA GLN A 210 -0.60 -4.78 -22.62
C GLN A 210 -0.67 -4.91 -24.15
N ASP A 211 -0.93 -3.81 -24.85
CA ASP A 211 -0.87 -3.71 -26.32
C ASP A 211 -1.62 -4.85 -27.05
N GLY A 212 -2.85 -5.15 -26.61
CA GLY A 212 -3.66 -6.23 -27.16
C GLY A 212 -3.29 -7.64 -26.68
N LEU A 213 -2.15 -7.82 -26.01
CA LEU A 213 -1.73 -9.10 -25.43
C LEU A 213 -2.42 -9.34 -24.10
N LYS A 214 -2.91 -10.55 -23.89
CA LYS A 214 -3.44 -11.03 -22.61
C LYS A 214 -2.58 -12.16 -22.08
N ARG A 215 -2.14 -12.03 -20.84
CA ARG A 215 -1.34 -13.03 -20.11
C ARG A 215 -1.90 -13.22 -18.71
N TYR A 216 -1.47 -14.26 -18.03
CA TYR A 216 -2.01 -14.63 -16.73
C TYR A 216 -0.87 -14.97 -15.77
N ALA A 217 -0.74 -14.23 -14.70
CA ALA A 217 0.17 -14.58 -13.60
C ALA A 217 -0.62 -15.38 -12.55
N ILE A 218 -0.22 -16.62 -12.32
CA ILE A 218 -0.71 -17.39 -11.16
C ILE A 218 0.23 -17.07 -10.01
N THR A 219 -0.34 -16.84 -8.83
CA THR A 219 0.36 -16.38 -7.64
C THR A 219 0.04 -17.28 -6.46
N ALA A 220 0.97 -17.43 -5.54
CA ALA A 220 0.82 -18.17 -4.29
C ALA A 220 1.41 -17.42 -3.12
N ILE A 221 0.82 -17.57 -1.94
CA ILE A 221 1.37 -17.09 -0.66
C ILE A 221 1.14 -18.11 0.44
N ASP A 222 2.18 -18.45 1.17
CA ASP A 222 2.04 -19.19 2.43
C ASP A 222 1.54 -18.26 3.54
N LEU A 223 0.50 -18.70 4.25
CA LEU A 223 -0.14 -17.84 5.25
C LEU A 223 0.69 -17.65 6.52
N LYS A 224 1.59 -18.55 6.83
CA LYS A 224 2.43 -18.49 8.03
C LYS A 224 3.70 -17.69 7.80
N SER A 225 4.50 -18.10 6.84
CA SER A 225 5.81 -17.50 6.55
C SER A 225 5.74 -16.27 5.63
N ARG A 226 4.62 -16.06 4.94
CA ARG A 226 4.50 -15.07 3.86
C ARG A 226 5.40 -15.35 2.66
N PHE A 227 5.95 -16.56 2.55
CA PHE A 227 6.65 -16.99 1.35
C PHE A 227 5.73 -16.92 0.14
N THR A 228 6.25 -16.40 -0.97
CA THR A 228 5.46 -16.15 -2.18
C THR A 228 6.11 -16.77 -3.41
N PHE A 229 5.26 -17.16 -4.35
CA PHE A 229 5.69 -17.56 -5.68
C PHE A 229 4.70 -17.02 -6.72
N ALA A 230 5.19 -16.73 -7.91
CA ALA A 230 4.37 -16.30 -9.04
C ALA A 230 5.03 -16.74 -10.35
N TYR A 231 4.21 -17.06 -11.34
CA TYR A 231 4.68 -17.40 -12.68
C TYR A 231 3.62 -17.01 -13.72
N THR A 232 4.06 -16.51 -14.87
CA THR A 232 3.18 -15.97 -15.91
C THR A 232 3.03 -16.94 -17.08
N TYR A 233 1.79 -17.11 -17.54
CA TYR A 233 1.40 -18.05 -18.59
C TYR A 233 0.69 -17.33 -19.76
N LYS A 234 0.77 -17.92 -20.95
CA LYS A 234 -0.01 -17.48 -22.13
C LYS A 234 -1.51 -17.69 -21.93
N THR A 235 -1.89 -18.78 -21.27
CA THR A 235 -3.28 -19.19 -21.06
C THR A 235 -3.54 -19.56 -19.61
N LEU A 236 -4.73 -19.25 -19.11
CA LEU A 236 -5.19 -19.67 -17.80
C LEU A 236 -5.99 -20.96 -17.93
N SER A 237 -5.36 -22.09 -17.72
CA SER A 237 -5.94 -23.42 -17.84
C SER A 237 -5.62 -24.28 -16.61
N SER A 238 -6.35 -25.40 -16.45
CA SER A 238 -6.04 -26.33 -15.37
C SER A 238 -4.69 -27.06 -15.55
N LEU A 239 -4.15 -27.08 -16.75
CA LEU A 239 -2.78 -27.55 -17.02
C LEU A 239 -1.75 -26.49 -16.56
N SER A 240 -2.01 -25.21 -16.81
CA SER A 240 -1.15 -24.12 -16.31
C SER A 240 -1.13 -24.09 -14.80
N ALA A 241 -2.28 -24.29 -14.14
CA ALA A 241 -2.35 -24.36 -12.67
C ALA A 241 -1.63 -25.59 -12.10
N LYS A 242 -1.72 -26.75 -12.77
CA LYS A 242 -0.93 -27.96 -12.43
C LYS A 242 0.58 -27.71 -12.55
N ASP A 243 1.02 -27.12 -13.66
CA ASP A 243 2.43 -26.78 -13.89
C ASP A 243 2.95 -25.78 -12.85
N PHE A 244 2.12 -24.76 -12.55
CA PHE A 244 2.41 -23.79 -11.49
C PHE A 244 2.63 -24.48 -10.14
N MET A 245 1.77 -25.43 -9.79
CA MET A 245 1.89 -26.14 -8.51
C MET A 245 3.21 -26.93 -8.41
N ARG A 246 3.63 -27.60 -9.49
CA ARG A 246 4.92 -28.28 -9.56
C ARG A 246 6.10 -27.33 -9.36
N LYS A 247 6.06 -26.18 -10.03
CA LYS A 247 7.10 -25.15 -9.89
C LYS A 247 7.13 -24.59 -8.46
N LEU A 248 5.97 -24.31 -7.88
CA LEU A 248 5.87 -23.84 -6.49
C LEU A 248 6.47 -24.84 -5.51
N GLU A 249 6.19 -26.12 -5.66
CA GLU A 249 6.74 -27.19 -4.82
C GLU A 249 8.25 -27.33 -4.97
N THR A 250 8.78 -27.07 -6.17
CA THR A 250 10.22 -27.09 -6.40
C THR A 250 10.93 -25.97 -5.64
N VAL A 251 10.34 -24.77 -5.61
CA VAL A 251 10.98 -23.59 -4.99
C VAL A 251 10.60 -23.34 -3.54
N ALA A 252 9.52 -23.94 -3.02
CA ALA A 252 9.12 -23.78 -1.63
C ALA A 252 10.11 -24.47 -0.68
N PRO A 253 10.65 -23.78 0.35
CA PRO A 253 11.59 -24.37 1.29
C PRO A 253 10.95 -25.35 2.27
N PHE A 254 9.66 -25.60 2.17
CA PHE A 254 8.86 -26.47 3.03
C PHE A 254 7.85 -27.28 2.22
N GLU A 255 7.36 -28.37 2.81
CA GLU A 255 6.29 -29.18 2.24
C GLU A 255 4.94 -28.45 2.30
N ILE A 256 4.22 -28.40 1.17
CA ILE A 256 2.89 -27.81 1.07
C ILE A 256 1.84 -28.90 1.31
N LYS A 257 1.04 -28.73 2.38
CA LYS A 257 0.03 -29.71 2.81
C LYS A 257 -1.38 -29.34 2.37
N ARG A 258 -1.72 -28.07 2.45
CA ARG A 258 -3.08 -27.58 2.15
C ARG A 258 -3.03 -26.38 1.24
N ILE A 259 -3.95 -26.36 0.28
CA ILE A 259 -4.06 -25.31 -0.71
C ILE A 259 -5.46 -24.72 -0.64
N GLN A 260 -5.57 -23.43 -0.75
CA GLN A 260 -6.83 -22.70 -0.89
C GLN A 260 -6.85 -21.89 -2.17
N THR A 261 -7.91 -22.05 -2.97
CA THR A 261 -8.15 -21.27 -4.17
C THR A 261 -9.56 -20.68 -4.14
N ASP A 262 -9.82 -19.76 -5.03
CA ASP A 262 -11.19 -19.43 -5.39
C ASP A 262 -11.82 -20.58 -6.20
N ASN A 263 -13.05 -20.38 -6.69
CA ASN A 263 -13.75 -21.38 -7.50
C ASN A 263 -13.52 -21.15 -9.02
N GLY A 264 -12.34 -20.70 -9.42
CA GLY A 264 -11.97 -20.49 -10.81
C GLY A 264 -11.89 -21.80 -11.59
N GLY A 265 -12.16 -21.73 -12.90
CA GLY A 265 -12.16 -22.92 -13.77
C GLY A 265 -10.79 -23.58 -13.91
N GLU A 266 -9.72 -22.80 -13.75
CA GLU A 266 -8.32 -23.22 -13.76
C GLU A 266 -7.98 -24.16 -12.61
N PHE A 267 -8.64 -24.01 -11.47
CA PHE A 267 -8.41 -24.84 -10.27
C PHE A 267 -9.27 -26.10 -10.23
N HIS A 268 -9.71 -26.59 -11.40
CA HIS A 268 -10.46 -27.85 -11.56
C HIS A 268 -9.69 -28.87 -12.40
N LYS A 269 -10.31 -29.96 -12.77
CA LYS A 269 -9.79 -31.02 -13.67
C LYS A 269 -8.35 -31.44 -13.33
N HIS A 270 -7.38 -31.09 -14.18
CA HIS A 270 -5.98 -31.51 -14.08
C HIS A 270 -5.30 -31.03 -12.80
N PHE A 271 -5.68 -29.83 -12.31
CA PHE A 271 -5.18 -29.30 -11.05
C PHE A 271 -5.68 -30.14 -9.87
N LEU A 272 -6.98 -30.40 -9.77
CA LEU A 272 -7.54 -31.24 -8.71
C LEU A 272 -6.98 -32.67 -8.73
N LYS A 273 -6.88 -33.27 -9.93
CA LYS A 273 -6.28 -34.59 -10.07
C LYS A 273 -4.85 -34.60 -9.53
N TYR A 274 -4.06 -33.60 -9.88
CA TYR A 274 -2.69 -33.49 -9.37
C TYR A 274 -2.64 -33.39 -7.84
N LEU A 275 -3.52 -32.59 -7.24
CA LEU A 275 -3.56 -32.46 -5.78
C LEU A 275 -4.00 -33.76 -5.08
N ASP A 276 -4.93 -34.50 -5.69
CA ASP A 276 -5.37 -35.80 -5.19
C ASP A 276 -4.24 -36.85 -5.30
N ASP A 277 -3.53 -36.89 -6.44
CA ASP A 277 -2.38 -37.77 -6.68
C ASP A 277 -1.25 -37.51 -5.66
N GLU A 278 -1.00 -36.23 -5.32
CA GLU A 278 0.01 -35.80 -4.33
C GLU A 278 -0.53 -35.74 -2.88
N HIS A 279 -1.70 -36.31 -2.62
CA HIS A 279 -2.35 -36.37 -1.30
C HIS A 279 -2.53 -35.01 -0.60
N LYS A 280 -2.67 -33.91 -1.37
CA LYS A 280 -2.82 -32.56 -0.83
C LYS A 280 -4.28 -32.22 -0.56
N THR A 281 -4.52 -31.54 0.55
CA THR A 281 -5.87 -31.09 0.87
C THR A 281 -6.19 -29.77 0.15
N HIS A 282 -7.25 -29.75 -0.63
CA HIS A 282 -7.72 -28.57 -1.31
C HIS A 282 -8.97 -27.97 -0.64
N PHE A 283 -8.97 -26.66 -0.44
CA PHE A 283 -10.11 -25.88 0.03
C PHE A 283 -10.53 -24.83 -1.00
N PHE A 284 -11.82 -24.62 -1.14
CA PHE A 284 -12.36 -23.48 -1.85
C PHE A 284 -12.69 -22.34 -0.89
N THR A 285 -12.59 -21.10 -1.35
CA THR A 285 -13.05 -19.93 -0.60
C THR A 285 -14.56 -19.89 -0.47
N TYR A 286 -15.05 -19.27 0.60
CA TYR A 286 -16.47 -19.03 0.77
C TYR A 286 -16.99 -18.07 -0.31
N PRO A 287 -18.15 -18.38 -0.95
CA PRO A 287 -18.74 -17.45 -1.87
C PRO A 287 -19.06 -16.11 -1.21
N ARG A 288 -18.76 -15.01 -1.90
CA ARG A 288 -19.02 -13.64 -1.42
C ARG A 288 -18.37 -13.28 -0.07
N HIS A 289 -17.25 -13.91 0.26
CA HIS A 289 -16.52 -13.64 1.49
C HIS A 289 -15.08 -13.19 1.18
N PRO A 290 -14.84 -11.89 0.89
CA PRO A 290 -13.52 -11.37 0.48
C PRO A 290 -12.42 -11.66 1.50
N LYS A 291 -12.76 -11.66 2.79
CA LYS A 291 -11.80 -11.92 3.87
C LYS A 291 -11.15 -13.32 3.80
N SER A 292 -11.72 -14.26 3.06
CA SER A 292 -11.14 -15.60 2.94
C SER A 292 -9.89 -15.67 2.07
N ASN A 293 -9.63 -14.69 1.20
CA ASN A 293 -8.46 -14.59 0.31
C ASN A 293 -7.64 -13.32 0.54
N ALA A 294 -7.77 -12.69 1.69
CA ALA A 294 -7.21 -11.35 1.93
C ALA A 294 -5.67 -11.31 1.85
N HIS A 295 -4.99 -12.42 2.11
CA HIS A 295 -3.52 -12.46 2.07
C HIS A 295 -3.01 -12.48 0.63
N ILE A 296 -3.56 -13.35 -0.21
CA ILE A 296 -3.18 -13.41 -1.61
C ILE A 296 -3.61 -12.14 -2.36
N GLU A 297 -4.79 -11.56 -2.06
CA GLU A 297 -5.23 -10.29 -2.64
C GLU A 297 -4.26 -9.15 -2.30
N ARG A 298 -3.78 -9.09 -1.05
CA ARG A 298 -2.76 -8.12 -0.63
C ARG A 298 -1.43 -8.34 -1.35
N PHE A 299 -0.99 -9.59 -1.47
CA PHE A 299 0.21 -9.92 -2.22
C PHE A 299 0.06 -9.53 -3.70
N ASN A 300 -1.04 -9.89 -4.34
CA ASN A 300 -1.35 -9.55 -5.73
C ASN A 300 -1.29 -8.04 -5.98
N ARG A 301 -1.84 -7.24 -5.06
CA ARG A 301 -1.72 -5.78 -5.13
C ARG A 301 -0.28 -5.32 -5.00
N THR A 302 0.47 -5.89 -4.04
CA THR A 302 1.88 -5.56 -3.84
C THR A 302 2.70 -5.90 -5.08
N LEU A 303 2.51 -7.10 -5.64
CA LEU A 303 3.19 -7.57 -6.84
C LEU A 303 2.87 -6.67 -8.05
N GLN A 304 1.60 -6.30 -8.24
CA GLN A 304 1.21 -5.36 -9.29
C GLN A 304 1.84 -3.98 -9.10
N ASP A 305 1.81 -3.45 -7.88
CA ASP A 305 2.29 -2.11 -7.57
C ASP A 305 3.83 -2.00 -7.57
N GLN A 306 4.55 -3.08 -7.27
CA GLN A 306 6.01 -3.07 -7.12
C GLN A 306 6.77 -3.70 -8.30
N HIS A 307 6.10 -4.53 -9.11
CA HIS A 307 6.75 -5.23 -10.22
C HIS A 307 5.92 -5.24 -11.50
N LEU A 308 4.77 -5.93 -11.56
CA LEU A 308 4.08 -6.20 -12.82
C LEU A 308 3.73 -4.94 -13.62
N ASN A 309 3.40 -3.83 -12.96
CA ASN A 309 3.06 -2.58 -13.63
C ASN A 309 4.27 -1.90 -14.30
N TYR A 310 5.49 -2.24 -13.90
CA TYR A 310 6.71 -1.68 -14.48
C TYR A 310 7.24 -2.49 -15.68
N TYR A 311 7.04 -3.81 -15.65
CA TYR A 311 7.56 -4.73 -16.66
C TYR A 311 6.52 -5.19 -17.70
N ARG A 312 5.34 -4.56 -17.77
CA ARG A 312 4.28 -4.95 -18.71
C ARG A 312 4.70 -4.92 -20.16
N HIS A 313 5.64 -4.08 -20.53
CA HIS A 313 6.17 -3.98 -21.89
C HIS A 313 6.90 -5.27 -22.34
N GLU A 314 7.32 -6.11 -21.41
CA GLU A 314 7.98 -7.39 -21.65
C GLU A 314 6.99 -8.56 -21.79
N LEU A 315 5.66 -8.34 -21.68
CA LEU A 315 4.66 -9.41 -21.77
C LEU A 315 4.64 -10.15 -23.12
N ALA A 316 5.28 -9.62 -24.16
CA ALA A 316 5.48 -10.29 -25.42
C ALA A 316 6.46 -11.46 -25.31
N ASP A 317 7.54 -11.28 -24.54
CA ASP A 317 8.53 -12.29 -24.21
C ASP A 317 8.31 -12.78 -22.76
N LEU A 318 7.64 -13.93 -22.62
CA LEU A 318 7.33 -14.48 -21.31
C LEU A 318 8.56 -15.04 -20.57
N ASP A 319 9.62 -15.43 -21.27
CA ASP A 319 10.81 -15.96 -20.64
C ASP A 319 11.57 -14.83 -19.97
N LEU A 320 11.73 -13.69 -20.64
CA LEU A 320 12.29 -12.49 -20.06
C LEU A 320 11.43 -11.97 -18.90
N PHE A 321 10.11 -11.87 -19.11
CA PHE A 321 9.17 -11.42 -18.09
C PHE A 321 9.22 -12.29 -16.83
N ASN A 322 9.24 -13.62 -16.97
CA ASN A 322 9.33 -14.54 -15.83
C ASN A 322 10.71 -14.52 -15.17
N LYS A 323 11.78 -14.22 -15.88
CA LYS A 323 13.12 -14.01 -15.32
C LYS A 323 13.12 -12.79 -14.38
N GLU A 324 12.58 -11.66 -14.83
CA GLU A 324 12.48 -10.47 -13.99
C GLU A 324 11.51 -10.68 -12.81
N LEU A 325 10.44 -11.41 -13.03
CA LEU A 325 9.52 -11.80 -11.96
C LEU A 325 10.22 -12.69 -10.92
N ALA A 326 11.07 -13.62 -11.35
CA ALA A 326 11.86 -14.46 -10.45
C ALA A 326 12.85 -13.64 -9.62
N ASN A 327 13.53 -12.65 -10.20
CA ASN A 327 14.41 -11.72 -9.50
C ASN A 327 13.67 -10.95 -8.40
N TYR A 328 12.47 -10.45 -8.72
CA TYR A 328 11.61 -9.80 -7.73
C TYR A 328 11.22 -10.72 -6.59
N LEU A 329 10.84 -11.99 -6.89
CA LEU A 329 10.43 -12.96 -5.88
C LEU A 329 11.60 -13.39 -5.00
N LEU A 330 12.81 -13.52 -5.54
CA LEU A 330 14.02 -13.77 -4.75
C LEU A 330 14.23 -12.64 -3.74
N TRP A 331 14.24 -11.39 -4.18
CA TRP A 331 14.31 -10.26 -3.28
C TRP A 331 13.18 -10.24 -2.24
N TYR A 332 11.93 -10.50 -2.67
CA TYR A 332 10.76 -10.51 -1.78
C TYR A 332 10.90 -11.54 -0.66
N ASN A 333 11.35 -12.76 -1.00
CA ASN A 333 11.42 -13.88 -0.06
C ASN A 333 12.69 -13.87 0.80
N LEU A 334 13.82 -13.39 0.28
CA LEU A 334 15.12 -13.46 0.97
C LEU A 334 15.49 -12.18 1.70
N GLU A 335 15.10 -11.00 1.18
CA GLU A 335 15.62 -9.73 1.67
C GLU A 335 14.54 -8.78 2.20
N LYS A 336 13.33 -8.77 1.58
CA LYS A 336 12.29 -7.80 1.94
C LYS A 336 11.80 -7.99 3.37
N PRO A 337 11.91 -6.97 4.25
CA PRO A 337 11.41 -7.08 5.61
C PRO A 337 9.88 -6.95 5.65
N HIS A 338 9.25 -7.80 6.44
CA HIS A 338 7.81 -7.84 6.63
C HIS A 338 7.43 -7.47 8.06
N LYS A 339 6.58 -6.47 8.24
CA LYS A 339 6.09 -6.06 9.57
C LYS A 339 5.41 -7.21 10.33
N ALA A 340 4.64 -8.04 9.63
CA ALA A 340 3.97 -9.21 10.20
C ALA A 340 4.93 -10.35 10.63
N LEU A 341 6.18 -10.27 10.20
CA LEU A 341 7.26 -11.21 10.53
C LEU A 341 8.35 -10.53 11.38
N HIS A 342 8.00 -9.52 12.15
CA HIS A 342 8.90 -8.77 13.02
C HIS A 342 10.12 -8.17 12.29
N GLY A 343 9.94 -7.77 11.03
CA GLY A 343 11.00 -7.19 10.20
C GLY A 343 11.87 -8.22 9.48
N LEU A 344 11.60 -9.51 9.63
CA LEU A 344 12.30 -10.57 8.91
C LEU A 344 11.72 -10.76 7.50
N SER A 345 12.54 -11.29 6.60
CA SER A 345 12.06 -11.80 5.31
C SER A 345 11.38 -13.17 5.49
N PRO A 346 10.52 -13.59 4.55
CA PRO A 346 9.83 -14.89 4.63
C PRO A 346 10.73 -16.09 4.88
N VAL A 347 11.86 -16.18 4.18
CA VAL A 347 12.82 -17.28 4.35
C VAL A 347 13.54 -17.17 5.68
N ASN A 348 14.04 -16.00 6.07
CA ASN A 348 14.70 -15.80 7.36
C ASN A 348 13.75 -16.09 8.53
N TYR A 349 12.49 -15.69 8.42
CA TYR A 349 11.48 -16.03 9.42
C TYR A 349 11.29 -17.55 9.54
N THR A 350 11.27 -18.27 8.41
CA THR A 350 11.13 -19.72 8.39
C THR A 350 12.35 -20.42 9.00
N LEU A 351 13.56 -19.99 8.63
CA LEU A 351 14.82 -20.51 9.16
C LEU A 351 14.93 -20.34 10.68
N LEU A 352 14.60 -19.17 11.19
CA LEU A 352 14.76 -18.86 12.62
C LEU A 352 13.68 -19.50 13.50
N ASN A 353 12.47 -19.68 13.00
CA ASN A 353 11.35 -20.12 13.85
C ASN A 353 10.86 -21.54 13.53
N PHE A 354 11.20 -22.10 12.37
CA PHE A 354 10.67 -23.37 11.86
C PHE A 354 11.72 -24.21 11.13
N GLU A 355 12.96 -24.25 11.62
CA GLU A 355 14.06 -24.99 10.99
C GLU A 355 13.71 -26.45 10.70
N SER A 356 12.98 -27.13 11.61
CA SER A 356 12.54 -28.51 11.45
C SER A 356 11.57 -28.77 10.29
N VAL A 357 10.99 -27.70 9.71
CA VAL A 357 10.04 -27.81 8.59
C VAL A 357 10.73 -27.64 7.25
N ILE A 358 11.99 -27.17 7.27
CA ILE A 358 12.76 -26.93 6.06
C ILE A 358 13.15 -28.25 5.43
N ARG A 359 12.95 -28.34 4.13
CA ARG A 359 13.32 -29.53 3.35
C ARG A 359 14.84 -29.73 3.36
N LYS A 360 15.30 -30.99 3.49
CA LYS A 360 16.72 -31.32 3.58
C LYS A 360 17.53 -30.91 2.35
N ASP A 361 16.92 -30.89 1.17
CA ASP A 361 17.52 -30.41 -0.07
C ASP A 361 17.81 -28.91 -0.06
N TYR A 362 17.15 -28.13 0.80
CA TYR A 362 17.43 -26.70 1.03
C TYR A 362 18.54 -26.45 2.07
N THR A 363 18.83 -27.43 2.92
CA THR A 363 19.91 -27.30 3.94
C THR A 363 21.28 -27.64 3.37
N ASN A 364 21.34 -28.31 2.19
CA ASN A 364 22.56 -28.57 1.42
C ASN A 364 22.39 -27.97 0.01
N PRO A 365 22.54 -26.67 -0.17
CA PRO A 365 22.45 -26.10 -1.49
C PRO A 365 23.66 -26.57 -2.31
N SER A 366 23.44 -27.43 -3.29
CA SER A 366 24.29 -27.39 -4.48
C SER A 366 24.30 -25.94 -4.94
N PRO A 367 25.46 -25.32 -5.17
CA PRO A 367 25.50 -23.93 -5.58
C PRO A 367 24.83 -23.81 -6.95
N VAL A 368 23.56 -23.49 -6.96
CA VAL A 368 22.94 -22.89 -8.13
C VAL A 368 23.54 -21.50 -8.19
N PHE A 369 24.66 -21.39 -8.89
CA PHE A 369 25.20 -20.10 -9.30
C PHE A 369 24.15 -19.43 -10.16
N VAL A 370 23.31 -18.62 -9.59
CA VAL A 370 22.72 -17.51 -10.33
C VAL A 370 23.90 -16.59 -10.58
N GLU A 371 24.43 -16.57 -11.78
CA GLU A 371 25.38 -15.54 -12.20
C GLU A 371 24.74 -14.19 -11.96
N VAL A 372 25.09 -13.58 -10.85
CA VAL A 372 24.77 -12.17 -10.60
C VAL A 372 25.67 -11.42 -11.55
N PRO A 373 25.13 -10.61 -12.49
CA PRO A 373 25.97 -9.84 -13.41
C PRO A 373 27.00 -9.06 -12.60
N ASN A 374 28.27 -9.07 -13.06
CA ASN A 374 29.42 -8.48 -12.37
C ASN A 374 29.28 -6.98 -12.02
N GLU A 375 28.32 -6.30 -12.59
CA GLU A 375 27.96 -4.90 -12.25
C GLU A 375 27.45 -4.72 -10.80
N PHE A 376 27.06 -5.80 -10.12
CA PHE A 376 26.57 -5.77 -8.75
C PHE A 376 27.63 -6.04 -7.68
N VAL A 377 28.84 -6.44 -8.07
CA VAL A 377 29.93 -6.79 -7.15
C VAL A 377 30.64 -5.54 -6.59
N SER A 378 30.43 -4.36 -7.17
CA SER A 378 31.13 -3.12 -6.78
C SER A 378 30.46 -2.31 -5.68
N LEU A 379 29.34 -2.77 -5.10
CA LEU A 379 28.72 -2.10 -3.95
C LEU A 379 29.24 -2.73 -2.65
N PRO A 380 29.99 -2.01 -1.83
CA PRO A 380 30.69 -2.55 -0.64
C PRO A 380 29.73 -3.08 0.44
N PHE A 381 28.43 -2.97 0.27
CA PHE A 381 27.41 -3.33 1.22
C PHE A 381 26.83 -4.74 1.08
N LEU A 382 26.97 -5.38 -0.09
CA LEU A 382 26.39 -6.71 -0.32
C LEU A 382 27.39 -7.85 -0.12
N THR A 383 28.68 -7.57 -0.24
CA THR A 383 29.72 -8.61 -0.28
C THR A 383 30.18 -9.15 1.08
N LYS A 384 29.97 -8.44 2.18
CA LYS A 384 30.45 -8.91 3.50
C LYS A 384 29.40 -9.60 4.38
N LYS A 385 28.11 -9.45 4.12
CA LYS A 385 27.07 -10.10 4.94
C LYS A 385 26.38 -11.29 4.28
N SER A 386 26.37 -11.40 2.97
CA SER A 386 25.84 -12.58 2.27
C SER A 386 26.70 -13.82 2.49
N HIS A 387 28.03 -13.66 2.65
CA HIS A 387 28.92 -14.76 3.01
C HIS A 387 28.86 -15.19 4.49
N MET A 388 28.39 -14.34 5.40
CA MET A 388 28.30 -14.66 6.82
C MET A 388 26.98 -15.34 7.24
N LEU A 389 25.96 -15.34 6.40
CA LEU A 389 24.66 -15.96 6.72
C LEU A 389 24.64 -17.48 6.48
N TRP A 390 25.69 -18.05 5.89
CA TRP A 390 25.80 -19.49 5.59
C TRP A 390 26.85 -20.25 6.40
N THR A 391 27.54 -19.59 7.32
CA THR A 391 28.35 -20.30 8.31
C THR A 391 27.56 -20.41 9.61
N SER A 392 27.22 -21.62 9.99
CA SER A 392 26.53 -21.95 11.24
C SER A 392 27.12 -21.19 12.41
N PRO A 393 26.32 -20.53 13.27
CA PRO A 393 26.81 -20.01 14.52
C PRO A 393 27.17 -21.22 15.41
N LYS A 394 28.45 -21.39 15.73
CA LYS A 394 28.88 -22.24 16.84
C LYS A 394 28.23 -21.70 18.11
N ILE A 395 27.20 -22.38 18.57
CA ILE A 395 26.62 -22.17 19.90
C ILE A 395 27.73 -22.49 20.91
N ARG A 396 28.25 -21.44 21.55
CA ARG A 396 28.99 -21.62 22.80
C ARG A 396 27.97 -21.90 23.91
N ARG A 397 28.20 -23.00 24.58
CA ARG A 397 27.53 -23.40 25.82
C ARG A 397 27.73 -22.38 26.92
#